data_9fdc566bc743f23eee9c5ea9285beb54
#
_entry.id   9fdc566bc743f23eee9c5ea9285beb54
#
_cell.length_a   1.000
_cell.length_b   1.000
_cell.length_c   1.000
_cell.angle_alpha   90.00
_cell.angle_beta   90.00
_cell.angle_gamma   90.00
#
_symmetry.space_group_name_H-M   'P 1'
#
loop_
_entity.id
_entity.type
_entity.pdbx_description
1 polymer ?
#
loop_
_entity_poly.entity_id
_entity_poly.type
_entity_poly.pdbx_seq_one_letter_code
_entity_poly.pdbx_strand_id
1 'polypeptide(L)'
;MKKLTLIYGCALLLVVAMGCVQKDGIDKDLKFLDSAVSGKIDKIFDISTDNSGKVKITPTGEGVTSFVISFGHGTGTGASATVLAGESATHVYPEGDYTVSIVTSDIAGHQTTATYPLKVTYRAPANLAVTLTQAVHNLKVKASADYAASYMVYFGDVTSEVGTPLATGAEISHDYATSGNYNLKVVALSGGAAKTEKVTAIVVTDPFGLPIDFDNAFISYFFGTFGDGQLFSTVANPSATGLNTSAKVGKFTRGNQGWSGTYSPLDTPIDFTKGKKIKVLVYNPDPALVGKKLNVELEAAVGGTPANGVAILKMAFTKSGAWEELEFDFSTISAIPATTKFGQLVLRFNDASDGAGAVIYVDNFRLTN
;
A
#
# COMPACT_ATOMS: atom_id res chain seq x y z
N MET A 1 89.53 -22.72 71.72
CA MET A 1 88.19 -22.29 71.30
C MET A 1 88.13 -21.75 69.82
N LYS A 2 89.18 -21.15 69.29
CA LYS A 2 89.13 -20.61 67.87
C LYS A 2 89.09 -21.63 66.71
N LYS A 3 89.50 -22.89 66.90
CA LYS A 3 89.45 -23.93 65.87
C LYS A 3 88.11 -24.63 65.78
N LEU A 4 87.28 -24.64 66.82
CA LEU A 4 85.97 -25.28 66.80
C LEU A 4 84.93 -24.43 66.06
N THR A 5 85.03 -23.13 66.22
CA THR A 5 84.12 -22.15 65.55
C THR A 5 84.25 -22.12 64.04
N LEU A 6 85.52 -22.41 63.54
CA LEU A 6 85.77 -22.45 62.08
C LEU A 6 85.17 -23.70 61.44
N ILE A 7 85.17 -24.89 62.15
CA ILE A 7 84.59 -26.13 61.58
C ILE A 7 83.06 -26.02 61.53
N TYR A 8 82.36 -25.40 62.52
CA TYR A 8 80.94 -25.20 62.47
C TYR A 8 80.52 -24.15 61.40
N GLY A 9 81.36 -23.14 61.21
CA GLY A 9 81.13 -22.13 60.12
C GLY A 9 81.18 -22.73 58.73
N CYS A 10 82.22 -23.61 58.49
CA CYS A 10 82.37 -24.33 57.18
C CYS A 10 81.27 -25.39 57.00
N ALA A 11 80.82 -26.09 58.06
CA ALA A 11 79.71 -27.05 57.96
C ALA A 11 78.35 -26.36 57.70
N LEU A 12 78.16 -25.18 58.29
CA LEU A 12 76.92 -24.39 58.02
C LEU A 12 76.93 -23.84 56.60
N LEU A 13 78.05 -23.39 56.06
CA LEU A 13 78.17 -22.92 54.67
C LEU A 13 78.02 -24.08 53.67
N LEU A 14 78.38 -25.29 53.98
CA LEU A 14 78.16 -26.45 53.08
C LEU A 14 76.73 -26.91 53.07
N VAL A 15 75.96 -26.78 54.14
CA VAL A 15 74.52 -27.11 54.20
C VAL A 15 73.70 -26.08 53.42
N VAL A 16 74.12 -24.81 53.42
CA VAL A 16 73.43 -23.78 52.61
C VAL A 16 73.68 -23.92 51.09
N ALA A 17 74.83 -24.52 50.74
CA ALA A 17 75.18 -24.78 49.33
C ALA A 17 74.46 -26.00 48.70
N MET A 18 73.79 -26.86 49.52
CA MET A 18 72.99 -27.98 49.02
C MET A 18 71.48 -27.68 48.94
N GLY A 19 71.06 -26.51 49.35
CA GLY A 19 69.66 -26.10 49.24
C GLY A 19 69.43 -25.22 48.03
N CYS A 20 68.85 -25.76 47.00
CA CYS A 20 68.24 -25.27 45.80
C CYS A 20 68.94 -25.69 44.53
N VAL A 21 68.84 -26.93 44.24
CA VAL A 21 68.67 -27.30 42.83
C VAL A 21 67.23 -26.94 42.53
N GLN A 22 67.05 -25.72 42.05
CA GLN A 22 65.81 -25.34 41.43
C GLN A 22 65.59 -26.30 40.25
N LYS A 23 64.74 -27.31 40.42
CA LYS A 23 64.21 -28.04 39.29
C LYS A 23 63.53 -26.97 38.45
N ASP A 24 64.09 -26.64 37.31
CA ASP A 24 63.38 -25.95 36.27
C ASP A 24 62.10 -26.78 36.02
N GLY A 25 60.97 -26.31 36.59
CA GLY A 25 59.73 -27.04 36.63
C GLY A 25 59.05 -27.23 35.27
N ILE A 26 59.82 -27.12 34.21
CA ILE A 26 59.37 -27.39 32.85
C ILE A 26 60.08 -28.67 32.39
N ASP A 27 59.39 -29.77 32.42
CA ASP A 27 59.78 -30.97 31.74
C ASP A 27 59.96 -30.64 30.24
N LYS A 28 61.19 -30.74 29.73
CA LYS A 28 61.51 -30.45 28.34
C LYS A 28 61.08 -31.59 27.41
N ASP A 29 60.56 -32.68 27.97
CA ASP A 29 60.09 -33.80 27.18
C ASP A 29 58.63 -33.47 26.76
N LEU A 30 58.50 -32.84 25.62
CA LEU A 30 57.23 -32.46 25.02
C LEU A 30 56.62 -33.56 24.12
N LYS A 31 57.17 -34.80 24.15
CA LYS A 31 56.73 -35.91 23.31
C LYS A 31 55.25 -36.25 23.49
N PHE A 32 54.65 -35.92 24.65
CA PHE A 32 53.19 -36.07 24.82
C PHE A 32 52.38 -35.20 23.87
N LEU A 33 52.96 -34.09 23.37
CA LEU A 33 52.31 -33.23 22.40
C LEU A 33 52.23 -33.92 21.02
N ASP A 34 53.18 -34.81 20.69
CA ASP A 34 53.16 -35.54 19.41
C ASP A 34 51.98 -36.49 19.30
N SER A 35 51.38 -36.85 20.43
CA SER A 35 50.16 -37.67 20.49
C SER A 35 48.89 -36.88 20.76
N ALA A 36 48.97 -35.55 20.87
CA ALA A 36 47.80 -34.72 21.03
C ALA A 36 46.96 -34.76 19.73
N VAL A 37 45.67 -34.97 19.87
CA VAL A 37 44.74 -34.98 18.73
C VAL A 37 43.45 -34.24 19.17
N SER A 38 42.94 -33.40 18.27
CA SER A 38 41.59 -32.84 18.42
C SER A 38 40.55 -33.94 18.26
N GLY A 39 39.67 -34.06 19.21
CA GLY A 39 38.58 -35.05 19.18
C GLY A 39 37.18 -34.42 19.30
N LYS A 40 36.17 -35.20 18.99
CA LYS A 40 34.76 -34.85 19.15
C LYS A 40 34.43 -33.43 18.60
N ILE A 41 34.93 -33.15 17.38
CA ILE A 41 34.61 -31.89 16.71
C ILE A 41 33.14 -31.86 16.38
N ASP A 42 32.43 -30.83 16.88
CA ASP A 42 31.01 -30.58 16.64
C ASP A 42 30.75 -29.08 16.56
N LYS A 43 29.51 -28.70 16.38
CA LYS A 43 29.05 -27.31 16.28
C LYS A 43 27.62 -27.14 16.80
N ILE A 44 27.29 -25.92 17.21
CA ILE A 44 25.93 -25.47 17.41
C ILE A 44 25.66 -24.39 16.35
N PHE A 45 24.60 -24.57 15.55
CA PHE A 45 24.05 -23.54 14.66
C PHE A 45 22.84 -22.92 15.33
N ASP A 46 22.96 -21.66 15.71
CA ASP A 46 21.82 -20.85 16.17
C ASP A 46 21.39 -19.96 15.00
N ILE A 47 20.31 -20.40 14.32
CA ILE A 47 19.78 -19.77 13.11
C ILE A 47 18.67 -18.81 13.51
N SER A 48 18.79 -17.52 13.16
CA SER A 48 17.76 -16.52 13.42
C SER A 48 16.45 -16.90 12.71
N THR A 49 15.35 -16.55 13.34
CA THR A 49 13.99 -16.85 12.83
C THR A 49 13.26 -15.62 12.30
N ASP A 50 13.98 -14.51 12.13
CA ASP A 50 13.48 -13.19 11.73
C ASP A 50 13.73 -12.83 10.26
N ASN A 51 14.15 -13.83 9.46
CA ASN A 51 14.58 -13.67 8.06
C ASN A 51 15.81 -12.75 7.87
N SER A 52 16.54 -12.44 8.94
CA SER A 52 17.82 -11.70 8.81
C SER A 52 18.94 -12.53 8.21
N GLY A 53 18.76 -13.86 8.15
CA GLY A 53 19.77 -14.79 7.69
C GLY A 53 20.97 -14.93 8.65
N LYS A 54 20.91 -14.35 9.85
CA LYS A 54 22.00 -14.46 10.84
C LYS A 54 22.09 -15.88 11.36
N VAL A 55 23.29 -16.45 11.33
CA VAL A 55 23.61 -17.74 11.93
C VAL A 55 24.80 -17.53 12.84
N LYS A 56 24.62 -17.82 14.13
CA LYS A 56 25.72 -17.90 15.10
C LYS A 56 26.24 -19.33 15.12
N ILE A 57 27.54 -19.50 14.88
CA ILE A 57 28.22 -20.78 14.81
C ILE A 57 29.14 -20.89 16.04
N THR A 58 28.86 -21.86 16.91
CA THR A 58 29.66 -22.14 18.08
C THR A 58 30.31 -23.51 17.87
N PRO A 59 31.61 -23.54 17.49
CA PRO A 59 32.35 -24.81 17.35
C PRO A 59 32.68 -25.39 18.72
N THR A 60 32.73 -26.71 18.82
CA THR A 60 33.13 -27.44 20.01
C THR A 60 34.12 -28.55 19.64
N GLY A 61 35.00 -28.93 20.58
CA GLY A 61 35.96 -30.00 20.37
C GLY A 61 36.82 -30.25 21.63
N GLU A 62 37.31 -31.46 21.79
CA GLU A 62 38.21 -31.82 22.86
C GLU A 62 39.67 -31.56 22.42
N GLY A 63 40.49 -30.99 23.31
CA GLY A 63 41.92 -30.73 23.03
C GLY A 63 42.16 -29.59 22.03
N VAL A 64 41.16 -28.78 21.72
CA VAL A 64 41.24 -27.70 20.72
C VAL A 64 41.59 -26.37 21.38
N THR A 65 42.53 -25.62 20.80
CA THR A 65 42.92 -24.27 21.22
C THR A 65 42.22 -23.17 20.40
N SER A 66 42.02 -23.44 19.09
CA SER A 66 41.35 -22.51 18.16
C SER A 66 40.64 -23.23 17.03
N PHE A 67 39.67 -22.51 16.43
CA PHE A 67 38.88 -22.97 15.30
C PHE A 67 38.98 -21.95 14.17
N VAL A 68 39.15 -22.42 12.93
CA VAL A 68 38.94 -21.64 11.73
C VAL A 68 37.62 -22.12 11.09
N ILE A 69 36.63 -21.25 11.04
CA ILE A 69 35.31 -21.55 10.49
C ILE A 69 35.24 -20.95 9.09
N SER A 70 35.11 -21.79 8.07
CA SER A 70 34.84 -21.38 6.69
C SER A 70 33.30 -21.48 6.48
N PHE A 71 32.64 -20.37 6.17
CA PHE A 71 31.18 -20.28 6.14
C PHE A 71 30.56 -20.98 4.94
N GLY A 72 31.33 -21.31 3.89
CA GLY A 72 30.79 -21.83 2.63
C GLY A 72 30.00 -20.80 1.85
N HIS A 73 30.07 -19.51 2.24
CA HIS A 73 29.44 -18.38 1.62
C HIS A 73 30.28 -17.12 1.79
N GLY A 74 30.25 -16.22 0.79
CA GLY A 74 31.06 -15.00 0.81
C GLY A 74 32.44 -15.18 0.16
N THR A 75 33.26 -14.12 0.15
CA THR A 75 34.58 -14.07 -0.44
C THR A 75 35.55 -13.30 0.47
N GLY A 76 36.85 -13.52 0.31
CA GLY A 76 37.88 -12.83 1.05
C GLY A 76 37.77 -13.06 2.56
N THR A 77 38.04 -12.02 3.35
CA THR A 77 38.00 -12.09 4.82
C THR A 77 36.60 -12.31 5.39
N GLY A 78 35.54 -12.06 4.61
CA GLY A 78 34.14 -12.33 5.00
C GLY A 78 33.72 -13.80 4.86
N ALA A 79 34.53 -14.66 4.24
CA ALA A 79 34.21 -16.06 4.01
C ALA A 79 34.59 -16.98 5.17
N SER A 80 35.38 -16.52 6.16
CA SER A 80 35.82 -17.31 7.30
C SER A 80 36.00 -16.43 8.56
N ALA A 81 36.10 -17.09 9.71
CA ALA A 81 36.45 -16.47 10.98
C ALA A 81 37.31 -17.42 11.81
N THR A 82 38.23 -16.85 12.58
CA THR A 82 38.99 -17.59 13.58
C THR A 82 38.44 -17.26 14.96
N VAL A 83 38.17 -18.29 15.77
CA VAL A 83 37.66 -18.14 17.12
C VAL A 83 38.42 -19.04 18.08
N LEU A 84 38.54 -18.66 19.34
CA LEU A 84 39.11 -19.46 20.42
C LEU A 84 38.08 -20.47 20.96
N ALA A 85 38.60 -21.42 21.77
CA ALA A 85 37.71 -22.36 22.45
C ALA A 85 36.69 -21.62 23.34
N GLY A 86 35.42 -21.92 23.19
CA GLY A 86 34.29 -21.24 23.87
C GLY A 86 33.75 -19.99 23.19
N GLU A 87 34.37 -19.48 22.14
CA GLU A 87 33.87 -18.36 21.34
C GLU A 87 33.01 -18.83 20.18
N SER A 88 32.33 -17.87 19.52
CA SER A 88 31.46 -18.11 18.36
C SER A 88 31.66 -17.06 17.30
N ALA A 89 31.35 -17.41 16.05
CA ALA A 89 31.29 -16.48 14.94
C ALA A 89 29.85 -16.31 14.46
N THR A 90 29.53 -15.13 13.93
CA THR A 90 28.23 -14.85 13.31
C THR A 90 28.42 -14.50 11.85
N HIS A 91 27.62 -15.11 10.97
CA HIS A 91 27.61 -14.82 9.55
C HIS A 91 26.17 -14.64 9.06
N VAL A 92 25.97 -13.84 8.00
CA VAL A 92 24.66 -13.63 7.38
C VAL A 92 24.59 -14.41 6.08
N TYR A 93 23.63 -15.31 5.99
CA TYR A 93 23.39 -16.14 4.82
C TYR A 93 22.09 -15.73 4.14
N PRO A 94 22.04 -15.60 2.82
CA PRO A 94 20.79 -15.72 2.07
C PRO A 94 20.09 -17.06 2.34
N GLU A 95 18.85 -17.20 1.95
CA GLU A 95 18.18 -18.50 1.95
C GLU A 95 18.94 -19.47 1.03
N GLY A 96 19.20 -20.69 1.51
CA GLY A 96 19.95 -21.68 0.72
C GLY A 96 20.54 -22.81 1.56
N ASP A 97 21.23 -23.69 0.85
CA ASP A 97 21.97 -24.80 1.43
C ASP A 97 23.48 -24.51 1.32
N TYR A 98 24.19 -24.67 2.44
CA TYR A 98 25.61 -24.34 2.58
C TYR A 98 26.37 -25.49 3.20
N THR A 99 27.68 -25.52 3.03
CA THR A 99 28.59 -26.43 3.73
C THR A 99 29.59 -25.60 4.55
N VAL A 100 29.43 -25.66 5.87
CA VAL A 100 30.36 -25.02 6.81
C VAL A 100 31.52 -25.99 7.08
N SER A 101 32.78 -25.53 6.91
CA SER A 101 33.97 -26.28 7.26
C SER A 101 34.61 -25.69 8.51
N ILE A 102 34.98 -26.55 9.46
CA ILE A 102 35.63 -26.17 10.70
C ILE A 102 36.97 -26.88 10.77
N VAL A 103 38.04 -26.10 10.80
CA VAL A 103 39.42 -26.58 11.01
C VAL A 103 39.76 -26.29 12.46
N THR A 104 40.11 -27.32 13.21
CA THR A 104 40.59 -27.19 14.59
C THR A 104 42.12 -27.17 14.63
N SER A 105 42.69 -26.48 15.60
CA SER A 105 44.13 -26.59 15.94
C SER A 105 44.24 -27.02 17.42
N ASP A 106 45.06 -28.04 17.66
CA ASP A 106 45.38 -28.47 19.03
C ASP A 106 46.60 -27.71 19.60
N ILE A 107 47.03 -28.07 20.81
CA ILE A 107 48.15 -27.42 21.50
C ILE A 107 49.49 -27.68 20.79
N ALA A 108 49.63 -28.75 20.01
CA ALA A 108 50.79 -29.07 19.22
C ALA A 108 50.80 -28.42 17.84
N GLY A 109 49.68 -27.80 17.44
CA GLY A 109 49.49 -27.18 16.14
C GLY A 109 48.99 -28.15 15.07
N HIS A 110 48.61 -29.39 15.40
CA HIS A 110 48.00 -30.31 14.46
C HIS A 110 46.60 -29.81 14.10
N GLN A 111 46.20 -30.00 12.86
CA GLN A 111 44.88 -29.56 12.35
C GLN A 111 44.03 -30.74 11.94
N THR A 112 42.76 -30.63 12.27
CA THR A 112 41.71 -31.57 11.84
C THR A 112 40.55 -30.79 11.25
N THR A 113 39.98 -31.29 10.13
CA THR A 113 38.87 -30.62 9.43
C THR A 113 37.57 -31.45 9.53
N ALA A 114 36.48 -30.80 9.86
CA ALA A 114 35.16 -31.38 9.79
C ALA A 114 34.21 -30.47 8.98
N THR A 115 33.26 -31.06 8.27
CA THR A 115 32.30 -30.33 7.45
C THR A 115 30.87 -30.62 7.90
N TYR A 116 30.02 -29.58 7.87
CA TYR A 116 28.64 -29.66 8.34
C TYR A 116 27.71 -29.02 7.33
N PRO A 117 26.60 -29.67 6.94
CA PRO A 117 25.57 -29.03 6.15
C PRO A 117 24.82 -28.00 7.00
N LEU A 118 24.54 -26.86 6.42
CA LEU A 118 23.73 -25.79 7.00
C LEU A 118 22.64 -25.43 6.01
N LYS A 119 21.37 -25.54 6.45
CA LYS A 119 20.22 -25.07 5.66
C LYS A 119 19.63 -23.82 6.30
N VAL A 120 19.57 -22.74 5.54
CA VAL A 120 18.91 -21.48 5.94
C VAL A 120 17.63 -21.35 5.14
N THR A 121 16.50 -21.26 5.85
CA THR A 121 15.15 -21.14 5.26
C THR A 121 14.47 -19.92 5.82
N TYR A 122 13.89 -19.09 4.96
CA TYR A 122 13.13 -17.93 5.36
C TYR A 122 11.66 -18.27 5.57
N ARG A 123 11.07 -17.68 6.59
CA ARG A 123 9.64 -17.81 6.87
C ARG A 123 8.85 -17.03 5.84
N ALA A 124 7.67 -17.55 5.49
CA ALA A 124 6.70 -16.79 4.71
C ALA A 124 6.28 -15.52 5.48
N PRO A 125 6.13 -14.40 4.79
CA PRO A 125 5.57 -13.19 5.40
C PRO A 125 4.23 -13.47 6.04
N ALA A 126 3.99 -12.91 7.25
CA ALA A 126 2.77 -13.09 8.02
C ALA A 126 2.08 -11.74 8.28
N ASN A 127 0.79 -11.77 8.61
CA ASN A 127 0.02 -10.57 8.98
C ASN A 127 0.04 -9.48 7.90
N LEU A 128 -0.04 -9.85 6.61
CA LEU A 128 -0.01 -8.89 5.50
C LEU A 128 -1.20 -7.92 5.60
N ALA A 129 -0.89 -6.68 5.97
CA ALA A 129 -1.81 -5.55 6.01
C ALA A 129 -1.54 -4.63 4.81
N VAL A 130 -2.62 -4.20 4.15
CA VAL A 130 -2.58 -3.26 3.01
C VAL A 130 -3.44 -2.07 3.39
N THR A 131 -2.87 -0.87 3.36
CA THR A 131 -3.55 0.40 3.59
C THR A 131 -3.69 1.12 2.26
N LEU A 132 -4.90 1.56 1.96
CA LEU A 132 -5.27 2.21 0.71
C LEU A 132 -5.78 3.62 0.99
N THR A 133 -5.35 4.58 0.17
CA THR A 133 -5.92 5.93 0.12
C THR A 133 -6.25 6.24 -1.32
N GLN A 134 -7.54 6.46 -1.58
CA GLN A 134 -8.04 6.71 -2.93
C GLN A 134 -8.56 8.14 -3.06
N ALA A 135 -8.24 8.80 -4.17
CA ALA A 135 -8.75 10.10 -4.57
C ALA A 135 -9.05 10.07 -6.07
N VAL A 136 -10.34 10.02 -6.42
CA VAL A 136 -10.79 9.84 -7.82
C VAL A 136 -10.10 8.62 -8.42
N HIS A 137 -9.29 8.79 -9.47
CA HIS A 137 -8.58 7.71 -10.15
C HIS A 137 -7.20 7.38 -9.53
N ASN A 138 -6.71 8.20 -8.60
CA ASN A 138 -5.43 7.95 -7.95
C ASN A 138 -5.58 7.03 -6.74
N LEU A 139 -4.80 5.95 -6.69
CA LEU A 139 -4.73 5.02 -5.57
C LEU A 139 -3.33 5.02 -4.99
N LYS A 140 -3.22 5.29 -3.69
CA LYS A 140 -1.99 5.13 -2.91
C LYS A 140 -2.04 3.84 -2.11
N VAL A 141 -0.92 3.12 -2.13
CA VAL A 141 -0.80 1.81 -1.50
C VAL A 141 0.38 1.79 -0.55
N LYS A 142 0.13 1.39 0.69
CA LYS A 142 1.14 0.99 1.69
C LYS A 142 0.92 -0.46 2.07
N ALA A 143 2.01 -1.18 2.32
CA ALA A 143 1.93 -2.54 2.82
C ALA A 143 2.86 -2.75 4.02
N SER A 144 2.44 -3.62 4.95
CA SER A 144 3.25 -4.10 6.05
C SER A 144 2.99 -5.57 6.30
N ALA A 145 4.03 -6.32 6.64
CA ALA A 145 3.92 -7.72 7.04
C ALA A 145 5.13 -8.09 7.89
N ASP A 146 4.95 -9.03 8.82
CA ASP A 146 6.04 -9.64 9.55
C ASP A 146 6.87 -10.49 8.58
N TYR A 147 8.19 -10.51 8.76
CA TYR A 147 9.14 -11.29 7.96
C TYR A 147 9.20 -10.92 6.45
N ALA A 148 8.64 -9.78 6.05
CA ALA A 148 8.73 -9.30 4.68
C ALA A 148 9.99 -8.47 4.47
N ALA A 149 10.73 -8.76 3.41
CA ALA A 149 11.86 -7.97 2.94
C ALA A 149 11.43 -6.85 1.97
N SER A 150 10.38 -7.09 1.19
CA SER A 150 9.83 -6.16 0.21
C SER A 150 8.46 -6.64 -0.27
N TYR A 151 7.81 -5.84 -1.13
CA TYR A 151 6.52 -6.16 -1.72
C TYR A 151 6.54 -5.95 -3.23
N MET A 152 5.63 -6.63 -3.93
CA MET A 152 5.27 -6.38 -5.33
C MET A 152 3.78 -6.06 -5.38
N VAL A 153 3.41 -4.97 -6.04
CA VAL A 153 2.02 -4.51 -6.17
C VAL A 153 1.59 -4.61 -7.63
N TYR A 154 0.41 -5.16 -7.85
CA TYR A 154 -0.25 -5.29 -9.14
C TYR A 154 -1.59 -4.58 -9.03
N PHE A 155 -1.83 -3.59 -9.87
CA PHE A 155 -3.02 -2.71 -9.80
C PHE A 155 -4.23 -3.31 -10.50
N GLY A 156 -4.03 -4.27 -11.40
CA GLY A 156 -5.09 -5.05 -12.04
C GLY A 156 -5.78 -4.35 -13.21
N ASP A 157 -5.21 -3.29 -13.75
CA ASP A 157 -5.74 -2.53 -14.89
C ASP A 157 -5.05 -2.86 -16.23
N VAL A 158 -3.98 -3.66 -16.20
CA VAL A 158 -3.21 -4.06 -17.37
C VAL A 158 -3.15 -5.58 -17.49
N THR A 159 -3.39 -6.10 -18.68
CA THR A 159 -3.21 -7.53 -18.98
C THR A 159 -1.73 -7.90 -18.92
N SER A 160 -1.38 -8.99 -18.23
CA SER A 160 0.00 -9.44 -18.02
C SER A 160 0.87 -8.40 -17.29
N GLU A 161 0.29 -7.77 -16.29
CA GLU A 161 0.92 -6.73 -15.50
C GLU A 161 2.24 -7.20 -14.88
N VAL A 162 3.27 -6.38 -15.00
CA VAL A 162 4.53 -6.52 -14.26
C VAL A 162 4.37 -5.81 -12.93
N GLY A 163 4.56 -6.54 -11.82
CA GLY A 163 4.38 -5.97 -10.48
C GLY A 163 5.31 -4.79 -10.22
N THR A 164 4.79 -3.76 -9.58
CA THR A 164 5.54 -2.58 -9.14
C THR A 164 6.21 -2.86 -7.79
N PRO A 165 7.54 -2.71 -7.67
CA PRO A 165 8.24 -2.91 -6.41
C PRO A 165 7.82 -1.88 -5.36
N LEU A 166 7.61 -2.34 -4.11
CA LEU A 166 7.34 -1.48 -2.97
C LEU A 166 8.27 -1.88 -1.82
N ALA A 167 9.11 -0.94 -1.37
CA ALA A 167 9.99 -1.15 -0.24
C ALA A 167 9.21 -1.13 1.09
N THR A 168 9.76 -1.78 2.11
CA THR A 168 9.20 -1.74 3.46
C THR A 168 9.11 -0.30 3.98
N GLY A 169 7.93 0.09 4.47
CA GLY A 169 7.65 1.44 4.98
C GLY A 169 7.39 2.51 3.91
N ALA A 170 7.56 2.21 2.62
CA ALA A 170 7.28 3.13 1.52
C ALA A 170 5.79 3.16 1.16
N GLU A 171 5.43 4.14 0.33
CA GLU A 171 4.12 4.28 -0.31
C GLU A 171 4.34 4.41 -1.82
N ILE A 172 3.48 3.78 -2.61
CA ILE A 172 3.43 4.00 -4.05
C ILE A 172 2.06 4.52 -4.45
N SER A 173 2.01 5.23 -5.58
CA SER A 173 0.81 5.82 -6.16
C SER A 173 0.62 5.29 -7.57
N HIS A 174 -0.63 5.08 -7.96
CA HIS A 174 -1.02 4.65 -9.29
C HIS A 174 -2.27 5.42 -9.74
N ASP A 175 -2.29 5.82 -11.01
CA ASP A 175 -3.43 6.49 -11.65
C ASP A 175 -4.13 5.53 -12.61
N TYR A 176 -5.37 5.16 -12.30
CA TYR A 176 -6.21 4.39 -13.22
C TYR A 176 -6.68 5.27 -14.37
N ALA A 177 -6.53 4.78 -15.59
CA ALA A 177 -6.92 5.53 -16.78
C ALA A 177 -8.45 5.69 -16.90
N THR A 178 -9.22 4.75 -16.39
CA THR A 178 -10.69 4.73 -16.46
C THR A 178 -11.29 4.32 -15.13
N SER A 179 -12.52 4.73 -14.88
CA SER A 179 -13.35 4.17 -13.80
C SER A 179 -13.65 2.70 -14.07
N GLY A 180 -13.81 1.91 -13.02
CA GLY A 180 -14.03 0.48 -13.15
C GLY A 180 -13.83 -0.30 -11.87
N ASN A 181 -14.00 -1.62 -11.98
CA ASN A 181 -13.69 -2.57 -10.92
C ASN A 181 -12.33 -3.20 -11.20
N TYR A 182 -11.42 -3.11 -10.25
CA TYR A 182 -10.06 -3.64 -10.35
C TYR A 182 -9.75 -4.56 -9.20
N ASN A 183 -8.80 -5.47 -9.38
CA ASN A 183 -8.31 -6.36 -8.35
C ASN A 183 -6.85 -6.03 -8.02
N LEU A 184 -6.66 -5.21 -6.99
CA LEU A 184 -5.33 -4.93 -6.47
C LEU A 184 -4.77 -6.19 -5.80
N LYS A 185 -3.60 -6.64 -6.25
CA LYS A 185 -2.87 -7.74 -5.62
C LYS A 185 -1.55 -7.24 -5.02
N VAL A 186 -1.33 -7.51 -3.75
CA VAL A 186 -0.06 -7.23 -3.06
C VAL A 186 0.59 -8.55 -2.67
N VAL A 187 1.84 -8.74 -3.05
CA VAL A 187 2.65 -9.91 -2.73
C VAL A 187 3.78 -9.47 -1.80
N ALA A 188 3.79 -9.95 -0.58
CA ALA A 188 4.89 -9.79 0.36
C ALA A 188 5.95 -10.87 0.10
N LEU A 189 7.20 -10.48 -0.01
CA LEU A 189 8.37 -11.32 -0.31
C LEU A 189 9.24 -11.46 0.92
N SER A 190 9.64 -12.68 1.27
CA SER A 190 10.51 -12.96 2.43
C SER A 190 11.98 -12.56 2.20
N GLY A 191 12.35 -12.25 0.97
CA GLY A 191 13.75 -12.15 0.54
C GLY A 191 14.35 -13.49 0.08
N GLY A 192 13.60 -14.58 0.20
CA GLY A 192 13.88 -15.92 -0.32
C GLY A 192 12.73 -16.41 -1.21
N ALA A 193 12.46 -17.71 -1.18
CA ALA A 193 11.41 -18.33 -2.00
C ALA A 193 9.99 -18.10 -1.46
N ALA A 194 9.86 -17.92 -0.14
CA ALA A 194 8.57 -17.81 0.51
C ALA A 194 7.92 -16.45 0.26
N LYS A 195 6.61 -16.44 0.02
CA LYS A 195 5.80 -15.25 -0.23
C LYS A 195 4.40 -15.40 0.34
N THR A 196 3.72 -14.29 0.54
CA THR A 196 2.30 -14.23 0.94
C THR A 196 1.62 -13.18 0.10
N GLU A 197 0.40 -13.44 -0.36
CA GLU A 197 -0.34 -12.52 -1.22
C GLU A 197 -1.71 -12.18 -0.64
N LYS A 198 -2.19 -10.99 -1.00
CA LYS A 198 -3.52 -10.50 -0.68
C LYS A 198 -4.10 -9.79 -1.90
N VAL A 199 -5.34 -10.14 -2.23
CA VAL A 199 -6.12 -9.48 -3.27
C VAL A 199 -7.22 -8.65 -2.61
N THR A 200 -7.41 -7.43 -3.10
CA THR A 200 -8.42 -6.49 -2.62
C THR A 200 -9.16 -5.92 -3.83
N ALA A 201 -10.49 -6.01 -3.83
CA ALA A 201 -11.30 -5.38 -4.86
C ALA A 201 -11.28 -3.85 -4.68
N ILE A 202 -11.06 -3.13 -5.76
CA ILE A 202 -11.03 -1.67 -5.84
C ILE A 202 -12.13 -1.23 -6.81
N VAL A 203 -12.91 -0.22 -6.41
CA VAL A 203 -13.85 0.46 -7.28
C VAL A 203 -13.32 1.86 -7.53
N VAL A 204 -12.98 2.15 -8.78
CA VAL A 204 -12.57 3.49 -9.23
C VAL A 204 -13.77 4.18 -9.80
N THR A 205 -14.10 5.36 -9.27
CA THR A 205 -15.29 6.12 -9.66
C THR A 205 -14.91 7.41 -10.38
N ASP A 206 -15.75 7.85 -11.30
CA ASP A 206 -15.63 9.16 -11.94
C ASP A 206 -16.24 10.25 -11.03
N PRO A 207 -15.70 11.46 -11.07
CA PRO A 207 -16.30 12.59 -10.36
C PRO A 207 -17.65 12.97 -10.94
N PHE A 208 -18.61 13.31 -10.08
CA PHE A 208 -19.93 13.76 -10.50
C PHE A 208 -19.85 15.18 -11.09
N GLY A 209 -20.33 15.31 -12.33
CA GLY A 209 -20.36 16.56 -13.08
C GLY A 209 -20.99 16.36 -14.44
N LEU A 210 -20.98 17.43 -15.27
CA LEU A 210 -21.50 17.30 -16.64
C LEU A 210 -20.50 16.56 -17.55
N PRO A 211 -20.98 15.67 -18.44
CA PRO A 211 -22.38 15.33 -18.70
C PRO A 211 -22.99 14.41 -17.66
N ILE A 212 -24.32 14.52 -17.40
CA ILE A 212 -25.08 13.64 -16.53
C ILE A 212 -26.01 12.81 -17.43
N ASP A 213 -25.75 11.52 -17.52
CA ASP A 213 -26.48 10.58 -18.38
C ASP A 213 -27.14 9.41 -17.64
N PHE A 214 -26.95 9.32 -16.33
CA PHE A 214 -27.46 8.28 -15.43
C PHE A 214 -27.10 6.83 -15.75
N ASP A 215 -26.40 6.57 -16.87
CA ASP A 215 -26.01 5.23 -17.30
C ASP A 215 -24.66 4.78 -16.76
N ASN A 216 -23.76 5.71 -16.41
CA ASN A 216 -22.46 5.37 -15.87
C ASN A 216 -22.58 4.82 -14.44
N ALA A 217 -22.30 3.51 -14.29
CA ALA A 217 -22.37 2.82 -13.00
C ALA A 217 -21.26 3.24 -11.99
N PHE A 218 -20.26 3.99 -12.46
CA PHE A 218 -19.13 4.46 -11.66
C PHE A 218 -19.22 5.94 -11.26
N ILE A 219 -20.35 6.58 -11.55
CA ILE A 219 -20.67 7.91 -11.02
C ILE A 219 -21.73 7.77 -9.91
N SER A 220 -21.46 8.41 -8.78
CA SER A 220 -22.46 8.53 -7.71
C SER A 220 -23.34 9.74 -7.98
N TYR A 221 -24.43 9.55 -8.74
CA TYR A 221 -25.38 10.60 -9.02
C TYR A 221 -26.14 11.00 -7.74
N PHE A 222 -25.84 12.17 -7.20
CA PHE A 222 -26.51 12.70 -6.02
C PHE A 222 -27.47 13.84 -6.39
N PHE A 223 -28.74 13.65 -6.06
CA PHE A 223 -29.82 14.65 -6.19
C PHE A 223 -30.55 14.74 -4.85
N GLY A 224 -30.07 15.64 -3.98
CA GLY A 224 -30.76 15.98 -2.75
C GLY A 224 -32.06 16.72 -3.08
N THR A 225 -33.04 16.72 -2.17
CA THR A 225 -34.35 17.33 -2.39
C THR A 225 -34.69 18.36 -1.30
N PHE A 226 -35.45 19.39 -1.66
CA PHE A 226 -35.93 20.43 -0.76
C PHE A 226 -37.35 20.81 -1.10
N GLY A 227 -38.10 21.31 -0.12
CA GLY A 227 -39.54 21.47 -0.19
C GLY A 227 -40.24 20.25 0.40
N ASP A 228 -41.52 20.04 0.13
CA ASP A 228 -42.29 18.98 0.74
C ASP A 228 -42.83 17.99 -0.29
N GLY A 229 -42.61 16.66 -0.05
CA GLY A 229 -43.14 15.57 -0.85
C GLY A 229 -42.45 15.33 -2.22
N GLN A 230 -41.32 15.99 -2.50
CA GLN A 230 -40.53 15.77 -3.72
C GLN A 230 -39.63 14.55 -3.64
N LEU A 231 -39.40 13.92 -4.78
CA LEU A 231 -38.51 12.77 -4.90
C LEU A 231 -37.65 12.87 -6.18
N PHE A 232 -36.41 12.41 -6.10
CA PHE A 232 -35.60 12.19 -7.27
C PHE A 232 -34.94 10.79 -7.20
N SER A 233 -34.92 10.07 -8.31
CA SER A 233 -34.31 8.74 -8.38
C SER A 233 -33.90 8.40 -9.82
N THR A 234 -32.85 7.64 -9.95
CA THR A 234 -32.45 7.00 -11.22
C THR A 234 -33.37 5.80 -11.47
N VAL A 235 -34.01 5.76 -12.61
CA VAL A 235 -34.98 4.72 -13.00
C VAL A 235 -34.72 4.25 -14.43
N ALA A 236 -35.34 3.14 -14.84
CA ALA A 236 -35.34 2.72 -16.26
C ALA A 236 -36.00 3.81 -17.12
N ASN A 237 -35.48 4.02 -18.33
CA ASN A 237 -36.04 4.98 -19.27
C ASN A 237 -37.47 4.58 -19.69
N PRO A 238 -38.46 5.41 -19.45
CA PRO A 238 -39.85 5.10 -19.76
C PRO A 238 -40.14 5.06 -21.27
N SER A 239 -39.25 5.62 -22.09
CA SER A 239 -39.38 5.69 -23.55
C SER A 239 -38.02 5.74 -24.21
N ALA A 240 -37.34 4.60 -24.26
CA ALA A 240 -35.99 4.48 -24.83
C ALA A 240 -36.02 4.48 -26.38
N THR A 241 -36.57 5.56 -26.96
CA THR A 241 -36.76 5.73 -28.42
C THR A 241 -36.49 7.18 -28.86
N GLY A 242 -36.21 7.37 -30.15
CA GLY A 242 -36.03 8.69 -30.73
C GLY A 242 -34.79 9.43 -30.20
N LEU A 243 -34.98 10.55 -29.54
CA LEU A 243 -33.88 11.40 -29.06
C LEU A 243 -33.12 10.79 -27.87
N ASN A 244 -33.75 9.89 -27.12
CA ASN A 244 -33.12 9.28 -25.95
C ASN A 244 -33.25 7.75 -25.97
N THR A 245 -32.11 7.08 -26.13
CA THR A 245 -31.99 5.61 -26.13
C THR A 245 -31.26 5.10 -24.89
N SER A 246 -30.98 5.96 -23.90
CA SER A 246 -30.34 5.61 -22.62
C SER A 246 -31.15 4.51 -21.92
N ALA A 247 -30.46 3.64 -21.18
CA ALA A 247 -31.14 2.63 -20.37
C ALA A 247 -31.76 3.21 -19.10
N LYS A 248 -31.12 4.23 -18.53
CA LYS A 248 -31.54 4.88 -17.27
C LYS A 248 -31.70 6.37 -17.45
N VAL A 249 -32.53 6.97 -16.60
CA VAL A 249 -32.81 8.41 -16.59
C VAL A 249 -33.14 8.87 -15.17
N GLY A 250 -33.03 10.17 -14.91
CA GLY A 250 -33.50 10.78 -13.66
C GLY A 250 -35.00 10.96 -13.68
N LYS A 251 -35.73 10.40 -12.71
CA LYS A 251 -37.14 10.67 -12.46
C LYS A 251 -37.28 11.73 -11.39
N PHE A 252 -37.90 12.86 -11.71
CA PHE A 252 -38.16 13.92 -10.77
C PHE A 252 -39.68 14.03 -10.51
N THR A 253 -40.07 13.79 -9.25
CA THR A 253 -41.47 13.99 -8.78
C THR A 253 -41.52 15.29 -8.01
N ARG A 254 -42.42 16.20 -8.43
CA ARG A 254 -42.59 17.51 -7.83
C ARG A 254 -43.20 17.40 -6.43
N GLY A 255 -42.71 18.22 -5.48
CA GLY A 255 -43.25 18.35 -4.15
C GLY A 255 -44.47 19.29 -4.09
N ASN A 256 -45.04 19.48 -2.88
CA ASN A 256 -46.24 20.29 -2.62
C ASN A 256 -45.97 21.78 -2.82
N GLN A 257 -44.80 22.27 -2.41
CA GLN A 257 -44.45 23.68 -2.43
C GLN A 257 -44.06 24.16 -3.82
N GLY A 258 -44.47 25.37 -4.23
CA GLY A 258 -44.04 25.97 -5.50
C GLY A 258 -42.52 26.11 -5.65
N TRP A 259 -41.82 26.23 -4.54
CA TRP A 259 -40.36 26.34 -4.50
C TRP A 259 -39.62 24.99 -4.36
N SER A 260 -40.34 23.87 -4.33
CA SER A 260 -39.72 22.54 -4.20
C SER A 260 -38.82 22.20 -5.38
N GLY A 261 -37.76 21.48 -5.10
CA GLY A 261 -36.77 21.14 -6.11
C GLY A 261 -35.77 20.09 -5.68
N THR A 262 -34.73 19.92 -6.50
CA THR A 262 -33.59 19.06 -6.22
C THR A 262 -32.30 19.83 -6.45
N TYR A 263 -31.28 19.49 -5.69
CA TYR A 263 -29.93 20.08 -5.77
C TYR A 263 -28.87 19.01 -5.89
N SER A 264 -27.82 19.31 -6.62
CA SER A 264 -26.70 18.40 -6.91
C SER A 264 -25.39 19.15 -6.78
N PRO A 265 -24.66 19.02 -5.65
CA PRO A 265 -23.27 19.43 -5.58
C PRO A 265 -22.45 18.65 -6.61
N LEU A 266 -21.61 19.35 -7.35
CA LEU A 266 -20.79 18.78 -8.42
C LEU A 266 -19.32 18.68 -7.99
N ASP A 267 -18.72 17.49 -8.11
CA ASP A 267 -17.28 17.29 -7.90
C ASP A 267 -16.47 18.03 -8.98
N THR A 268 -17.03 18.08 -10.21
CA THR A 268 -16.48 18.86 -11.32
C THR A 268 -17.38 20.06 -11.60
N PRO A 269 -17.01 21.29 -11.19
CA PRO A 269 -17.81 22.47 -11.42
C PRO A 269 -18.07 22.76 -12.90
N ILE A 270 -19.25 23.30 -13.19
CA ILE A 270 -19.61 23.81 -14.53
C ILE A 270 -18.77 25.05 -14.81
N ASP A 271 -17.93 25.00 -15.83
CA ASP A 271 -16.97 26.03 -16.20
C ASP A 271 -17.40 26.75 -17.48
N PHE A 272 -17.85 27.99 -17.37
CA PHE A 272 -18.33 28.79 -18.48
C PHE A 272 -17.27 29.21 -19.50
N THR A 273 -16.00 28.93 -19.21
CA THR A 273 -14.95 29.05 -20.25
C THR A 273 -15.04 27.94 -21.29
N LYS A 274 -15.73 26.82 -20.97
CA LYS A 274 -15.91 25.64 -21.83
C LYS A 274 -17.22 25.62 -22.60
N GLY A 275 -18.14 26.51 -22.28
CA GLY A 275 -19.47 26.62 -22.88
C GLY A 275 -20.42 27.36 -21.94
N LYS A 276 -21.49 27.91 -22.48
CA LYS A 276 -22.49 28.69 -21.71
C LYS A 276 -23.93 28.22 -21.91
N LYS A 277 -24.10 27.13 -22.67
CA LYS A 277 -25.44 26.55 -22.88
C LYS A 277 -25.48 25.19 -22.19
N ILE A 278 -26.56 24.96 -21.45
CA ILE A 278 -26.87 23.64 -20.92
C ILE A 278 -28.02 23.07 -21.70
N LYS A 279 -27.83 21.90 -22.28
CA LYS A 279 -28.86 21.13 -22.94
C LYS A 279 -29.29 19.97 -22.05
N VAL A 280 -30.59 19.72 -22.02
CA VAL A 280 -31.21 18.67 -21.19
C VAL A 280 -32.25 17.96 -22.03
N LEU A 281 -32.23 16.63 -22.05
CA LEU A 281 -33.33 15.85 -22.58
C LEU A 281 -34.41 15.73 -21.48
N VAL A 282 -35.66 16.04 -21.85
CA VAL A 282 -36.80 15.97 -20.94
C VAL A 282 -37.90 15.12 -21.55
N TYR A 283 -38.48 14.22 -20.77
CA TYR A 283 -39.71 13.52 -21.12
C TYR A 283 -40.78 13.89 -20.13
N ASN A 284 -41.85 14.48 -20.66
CA ASN A 284 -43.04 14.85 -19.94
C ASN A 284 -44.16 13.85 -20.26
N PRO A 285 -44.61 12.99 -19.32
CA PRO A 285 -45.67 12.03 -19.58
C PRO A 285 -47.08 12.65 -19.55
N ASP A 286 -47.25 13.87 -18.96
CA ASP A 286 -48.54 14.48 -18.72
C ASP A 286 -48.80 15.66 -19.67
N PRO A 287 -49.83 15.60 -20.55
CA PRO A 287 -50.19 16.71 -21.41
C PRO A 287 -50.49 18.00 -20.65
N ALA A 288 -50.95 17.95 -19.41
CA ALA A 288 -51.27 19.14 -18.60
C ALA A 288 -49.99 19.94 -18.20
N LEU A 289 -48.83 19.35 -18.32
CA LEU A 289 -47.53 20.01 -18.08
C LEU A 289 -47.00 20.76 -19.31
N VAL A 290 -47.61 20.63 -20.48
CA VAL A 290 -47.20 21.42 -21.67
C VAL A 290 -47.41 22.92 -21.36
N GLY A 291 -46.38 23.72 -21.63
CA GLY A 291 -46.32 25.13 -21.28
C GLY A 291 -45.83 25.43 -19.85
N LYS A 292 -45.77 24.43 -18.96
CA LYS A 292 -45.09 24.56 -17.67
C LYS A 292 -43.57 24.53 -17.90
N LYS A 293 -42.78 25.09 -16.97
CA LYS A 293 -41.36 25.33 -17.15
C LYS A 293 -40.50 24.43 -16.29
N LEU A 294 -39.43 23.90 -16.87
CA LEU A 294 -38.28 23.41 -16.13
C LEU A 294 -37.36 24.59 -15.83
N ASN A 295 -36.92 24.72 -14.60
CA ASN A 295 -35.89 25.66 -14.17
C ASN A 295 -34.58 24.89 -14.01
N VAL A 296 -33.54 25.41 -14.65
CA VAL A 296 -32.14 25.03 -14.37
C VAL A 296 -31.48 26.21 -13.69
N GLU A 297 -31.03 25.96 -12.46
CA GLU A 297 -30.34 26.94 -11.62
C GLU A 297 -28.92 26.47 -11.38
N LEU A 298 -27.98 27.38 -11.54
CA LEU A 298 -26.57 27.16 -11.30
C LEU A 298 -26.12 28.01 -10.13
N GLU A 299 -25.43 27.42 -9.18
CA GLU A 299 -24.91 28.12 -8.00
C GLU A 299 -23.39 28.06 -7.93
N ALA A 300 -22.73 29.21 -7.70
CA ALA A 300 -21.29 29.32 -7.64
C ALA A 300 -20.67 28.68 -6.39
N ALA A 301 -21.45 28.59 -5.30
CA ALA A 301 -21.07 27.92 -4.08
C ALA A 301 -22.22 27.03 -3.58
N VAL A 302 -21.91 25.86 -3.07
CA VAL A 302 -22.88 24.96 -2.44
C VAL A 302 -23.52 25.66 -1.23
N GLY A 303 -24.85 25.76 -1.21
CA GLY A 303 -25.56 26.47 -0.17
C GLY A 303 -25.43 28.01 -0.22
N GLY A 304 -24.99 28.55 -1.36
CA GLY A 304 -24.81 29.99 -1.59
C GLY A 304 -26.14 30.76 -1.55
N THR A 305 -26.06 32.06 -1.19
CA THR A 305 -27.17 32.99 -1.30
C THR A 305 -27.26 33.52 -2.73
N PRO A 306 -28.39 34.05 -3.18
CA PRO A 306 -28.51 34.67 -4.51
C PRO A 306 -27.46 35.74 -4.82
N ALA A 307 -26.91 36.39 -3.80
CA ALA A 307 -25.87 37.40 -3.95
C ALA A 307 -24.52 36.79 -4.43
N ASN A 308 -24.33 35.50 -4.38
CA ASN A 308 -23.06 34.79 -4.69
C ASN A 308 -23.07 34.12 -6.05
N GLY A 309 -23.84 34.59 -7.01
CA GLY A 309 -23.77 34.09 -8.39
C GLY A 309 -24.71 32.93 -8.67
N VAL A 310 -26.01 33.13 -8.42
CA VAL A 310 -27.03 32.20 -8.89
C VAL A 310 -27.47 32.62 -10.28
N ALA A 311 -27.43 31.69 -11.23
CA ALA A 311 -27.93 31.85 -12.58
C ALA A 311 -29.15 30.96 -12.79
N ILE A 312 -30.26 31.53 -13.19
CA ILE A 312 -31.55 30.81 -13.34
C ILE A 312 -32.09 31.03 -14.75
N LEU A 313 -32.40 29.96 -15.45
CA LEU A 313 -33.14 29.99 -16.70
C LEU A 313 -34.30 28.99 -16.63
N LYS A 314 -35.39 29.33 -17.35
CA LYS A 314 -36.65 28.58 -17.35
C LYS A 314 -37.13 28.33 -18.77
N MET A 315 -37.24 27.04 -19.14
CA MET A 315 -37.71 26.63 -20.48
C MET A 315 -39.00 25.85 -20.38
N ALA A 316 -39.98 26.17 -21.24
CA ALA A 316 -41.29 25.52 -21.23
C ALA A 316 -41.22 24.14 -21.92
N PHE A 317 -41.96 23.16 -21.41
CA PHE A 317 -42.22 21.91 -22.11
C PHE A 317 -43.10 22.18 -23.32
N THR A 318 -42.71 21.68 -24.49
CA THR A 318 -43.47 21.84 -25.73
C THR A 318 -44.17 20.55 -26.15
N LYS A 319 -43.78 19.41 -25.55
CA LYS A 319 -44.29 18.07 -25.90
C LYS A 319 -44.74 17.32 -24.65
N SER A 320 -45.61 16.33 -24.86
CA SER A 320 -45.88 15.27 -23.91
C SER A 320 -45.81 13.91 -24.60
N GLY A 321 -45.47 12.86 -23.85
CA GLY A 321 -45.34 11.51 -24.35
C GLY A 321 -44.14 11.27 -25.31
N ALA A 322 -43.20 12.24 -25.39
CA ALA A 322 -42.00 12.14 -26.20
C ALA A 322 -40.86 12.92 -25.56
N TRP A 323 -39.63 12.50 -25.83
CA TRP A 323 -38.43 13.24 -25.46
C TRP A 323 -38.32 14.53 -26.27
N GLU A 324 -37.90 15.60 -25.62
CA GLU A 324 -37.52 16.87 -26.23
C GLU A 324 -36.20 17.36 -25.64
N GLU A 325 -35.43 18.13 -26.40
CA GLU A 325 -34.22 18.79 -25.91
C GLU A 325 -34.56 20.23 -25.55
N LEU A 326 -34.34 20.62 -24.29
CA LEU A 326 -34.42 21.99 -23.84
C LEU A 326 -33.02 22.59 -23.79
N GLU A 327 -32.83 23.79 -24.36
CA GLU A 327 -31.58 24.55 -24.32
C GLU A 327 -31.71 25.74 -23.38
N PHE A 328 -30.82 25.85 -22.42
CA PHE A 328 -30.69 26.93 -21.46
C PHE A 328 -29.43 27.74 -21.81
N ASP A 329 -29.60 28.85 -22.51
CA ASP A 329 -28.48 29.72 -22.96
C ASP A 329 -28.16 30.78 -21.89
N PHE A 330 -27.23 30.43 -21.01
CA PHE A 330 -26.77 31.31 -19.93
C PHE A 330 -25.93 32.52 -20.42
N SER A 331 -25.54 32.57 -21.70
CA SER A 331 -24.92 33.77 -22.29
C SER A 331 -25.84 34.99 -22.30
N THR A 332 -27.14 34.77 -22.19
CA THR A 332 -28.17 35.82 -22.10
C THR A 332 -28.15 36.54 -20.76
N ILE A 333 -27.49 36.02 -19.73
CA ILE A 333 -27.35 36.61 -18.41
C ILE A 333 -26.02 37.37 -18.34
N SER A 334 -26.03 38.64 -18.72
CA SER A 334 -24.82 39.48 -18.86
C SER A 334 -24.07 39.74 -17.54
N ALA A 335 -24.75 39.59 -16.38
CA ALA A 335 -24.15 39.83 -15.08
C ALA A 335 -23.21 38.71 -14.59
N ILE A 336 -23.11 37.56 -15.30
CA ILE A 336 -22.27 36.45 -14.90
C ILE A 336 -20.89 36.58 -15.56
N PRO A 337 -19.79 36.71 -14.78
CA PRO A 337 -18.46 36.71 -15.35
C PRO A 337 -18.17 35.41 -16.09
N ALA A 338 -17.48 35.51 -17.23
CA ALA A 338 -17.13 34.33 -18.06
C ALA A 338 -16.25 33.33 -17.33
N THR A 339 -15.57 33.74 -16.27
CA THR A 339 -14.69 32.87 -15.45
C THR A 339 -15.42 32.20 -14.26
N THR A 340 -16.72 32.44 -14.10
CA THR A 340 -17.50 31.85 -13.02
C THR A 340 -17.57 30.32 -13.20
N LYS A 341 -17.35 29.62 -12.09
CA LYS A 341 -17.52 28.17 -11.97
C LYS A 341 -18.68 27.89 -11.02
N PHE A 342 -19.60 27.05 -11.46
CA PHE A 342 -20.77 26.69 -10.66
C PHE A 342 -20.57 25.29 -10.09
N GLY A 343 -20.56 25.20 -8.76
CA GLY A 343 -20.36 23.95 -8.01
C GLY A 343 -21.67 23.22 -7.70
N GLN A 344 -22.84 23.79 -8.05
CA GLN A 344 -24.13 23.16 -7.77
C GLN A 344 -25.11 23.37 -8.92
N LEU A 345 -25.82 22.29 -9.27
CA LEU A 345 -26.97 22.29 -10.16
C LEU A 345 -28.25 22.13 -9.36
N VAL A 346 -29.22 22.98 -9.60
CA VAL A 346 -30.55 22.92 -8.97
C VAL A 346 -31.63 22.81 -10.04
N LEU A 347 -32.57 21.90 -9.83
CA LEU A 347 -33.72 21.73 -10.73
C LEU A 347 -35.01 21.97 -9.98
N ARG A 348 -35.93 22.75 -10.62
CA ARG A 348 -37.31 22.89 -10.23
C ARG A 348 -38.20 22.84 -11.47
N PHE A 349 -39.46 22.45 -11.34
CA PHE A 349 -40.39 22.60 -12.45
C PHE A 349 -41.77 22.96 -11.96
N ASN A 350 -42.53 23.68 -12.81
CA ASN A 350 -43.83 24.18 -12.50
C ASN A 350 -43.89 24.95 -11.17
N ASP A 351 -42.93 25.87 -10.99
CA ASP A 351 -42.73 26.66 -9.77
C ASP A 351 -43.72 27.81 -9.60
N ALA A 352 -44.61 28.03 -10.57
CA ALA A 352 -45.62 29.09 -10.54
C ALA A 352 -46.84 28.75 -9.70
N SER A 353 -47.02 27.51 -9.26
CA SER A 353 -48.17 27.04 -8.49
C SER A 353 -47.78 25.93 -7.55
N ASP A 354 -48.56 25.78 -6.48
CA ASP A 354 -48.48 24.62 -5.60
C ASP A 354 -49.09 23.40 -6.29
N GLY A 355 -48.69 22.23 -5.85
CA GLY A 355 -49.16 20.96 -6.37
C GLY A 355 -48.11 19.88 -6.21
N ALA A 356 -48.53 18.67 -5.95
CA ALA A 356 -47.64 17.55 -5.73
C ALA A 356 -47.90 16.42 -6.74
N GLY A 357 -46.87 15.57 -6.90
CA GLY A 357 -47.00 14.31 -7.62
C GLY A 357 -46.81 14.40 -9.13
N ALA A 358 -46.69 15.60 -9.73
CA ALA A 358 -46.33 15.72 -11.14
C ALA A 358 -44.93 15.12 -11.38
N VAL A 359 -44.77 14.40 -12.48
CA VAL A 359 -43.53 13.68 -12.79
C VAL A 359 -42.97 14.13 -14.13
N ILE A 360 -41.67 14.37 -14.16
CA ILE A 360 -40.91 14.47 -15.41
C ILE A 360 -39.72 13.52 -15.34
N TYR A 361 -39.14 13.21 -16.51
CA TYR A 361 -37.89 12.49 -16.59
C TYR A 361 -36.86 13.38 -17.28
N VAL A 362 -35.65 13.34 -16.79
CA VAL A 362 -34.52 14.18 -17.29
C VAL A 362 -33.34 13.33 -17.57
N ASP A 363 -32.54 13.72 -18.59
CA ASP A 363 -31.36 12.99 -19.00
C ASP A 363 -30.39 13.87 -19.80
N ASN A 364 -29.18 13.39 -19.98
CA ASN A 364 -28.17 13.95 -20.85
C ASN A 364 -27.99 15.47 -20.65
N PHE A 365 -27.77 15.87 -19.39
CA PHE A 365 -27.33 17.23 -19.11
C PHE A 365 -25.92 17.43 -19.65
N ARG A 366 -25.76 18.37 -20.57
CA ARG A 366 -24.44 18.64 -21.18
C ARG A 366 -24.19 20.11 -21.37
N LEU A 367 -22.92 20.49 -21.20
CA LEU A 367 -22.46 21.85 -21.47
C LEU A 367 -22.09 21.94 -22.96
N THR A 368 -22.55 23.00 -23.63
CA THR A 368 -22.27 23.28 -25.05
C THR A 368 -21.98 24.77 -25.28
N ASN A 369 -21.42 25.07 -26.45
CA ASN A 369 -21.17 26.44 -26.90
C ASN A 369 -22.42 27.09 -27.53
#